data_0ea4f0db1693ef052f918c0b402d7335
#
_entry.id   0ea4f0db1693ef052f918c0b402d7335
#
_cell.length_a   1.000
_cell.length_b   1.000
_cell.length_c   1.000
_cell.angle_alpha   90.00
_cell.angle_beta   90.00
_cell.angle_gamma   90.00
#
_symmetry.space_group_name_H-M   'P 1'
#
loop_
_entity.id
_entity.type
_entity.pdbx_description
1 polymer ?
#
loop_
_entity_poly.entity_id
_entity_poly.type
_entity_poly.pdbx_seq_one_letter_code
_entity_poly.pdbx_strand_id
1 'polypeptide(L)'
;MGNVPNLRFPEFSGEWKKCTLGDITINFNLRNKEKIELPMYSVTNNRGFIPQSEQFEDRDMVGEDIKAYKIIHNKDFAYNPARINVGSIAKYNGSKPCMISSLYVCFKATDGIDEDWLMHLLRSPKIQYYYNINGEGGVRIYLFYPNFARIRTSFPTIAEQRKIANLLSLLDARITTQNKIIEKLQSLIKGLIDDIITLKCG
;
A
#
# COMPACT_ATOMS: atom_id res chain seq x y z
N MET A 1 -21.35 0.10 20.98
CA MET A 1 -21.36 0.36 19.52
C MET A 1 -21.04 -0.94 18.81
N GLY A 2 -21.88 -1.35 17.87
CA GLY A 2 -21.70 -2.59 17.11
C GLY A 2 -20.43 -2.59 16.26
N ASN A 3 -19.93 -3.78 15.94
CA ASN A 3 -18.74 -3.96 15.09
C ASN A 3 -19.06 -3.90 13.59
N VAL A 4 -20.07 -3.18 13.20
CA VAL A 4 -20.58 -3.11 11.83
C VAL A 4 -20.47 -1.66 11.35
N PRO A 5 -20.01 -1.40 10.11
CA PRO A 5 -19.99 -0.05 9.58
C PRO A 5 -21.41 0.51 9.42
N ASN A 6 -21.57 1.83 9.54
CA ASN A 6 -22.86 2.49 9.33
C ASN A 6 -23.38 2.32 7.90
N LEU A 7 -22.51 2.25 6.91
CA LEU A 7 -22.83 1.95 5.51
C LEU A 7 -22.44 0.50 5.21
N ARG A 8 -23.44 -0.29 4.81
CA ARG A 8 -23.28 -1.72 4.52
C ARG A 8 -24.18 -2.13 3.35
N PHE A 9 -23.74 -3.10 2.59
CA PHE A 9 -24.57 -3.71 1.56
C PHE A 9 -25.76 -4.46 2.21
N PRO A 10 -26.98 -4.28 1.72
CA PRO A 10 -28.18 -4.78 2.39
C PRO A 10 -28.27 -6.32 2.48
N GLU A 11 -27.58 -7.05 1.59
CA GLU A 11 -27.57 -8.51 1.59
C GLU A 11 -26.70 -9.13 2.70
N PHE A 12 -25.87 -8.35 3.39
CA PHE A 12 -25.05 -8.84 4.48
C PHE A 12 -25.63 -8.47 5.84
N SER A 13 -25.64 -9.43 6.75
CA SER A 13 -26.15 -9.29 8.11
C SER A 13 -25.16 -9.84 9.13
N GLY A 14 -25.43 -9.67 10.41
CA GLY A 14 -24.58 -10.14 11.50
C GLY A 14 -23.41 -9.19 11.81
N GLU A 15 -22.67 -9.48 12.87
CA GLU A 15 -21.53 -8.66 13.29
C GLU A 15 -20.23 -9.07 12.60
N TRP A 16 -19.35 -8.10 12.41
CA TRP A 16 -17.98 -8.37 11.99
C TRP A 16 -17.19 -9.02 13.11
N LYS A 17 -16.37 -10.02 12.78
CA LYS A 17 -15.53 -10.73 13.74
C LYS A 17 -14.42 -9.82 14.25
N LYS A 18 -14.34 -9.61 15.56
CA LYS A 18 -13.25 -8.86 16.22
C LYS A 18 -11.96 -9.66 16.13
N CYS A 19 -10.87 -8.96 15.82
CA CYS A 19 -9.54 -9.53 15.71
C CYS A 19 -8.45 -8.47 15.95
N THR A 20 -7.21 -8.91 15.88
CA THR A 20 -6.03 -8.05 15.70
C THR A 20 -5.52 -8.17 14.26
N LEU A 21 -4.64 -7.26 13.84
CA LEU A 21 -3.98 -7.41 12.53
C LEU A 21 -3.12 -8.68 12.49
N GLY A 22 -2.55 -9.11 13.63
CA GLY A 22 -1.81 -10.36 13.72
C GLY A 22 -2.65 -11.62 13.50
N ASP A 23 -3.95 -11.58 13.78
CA ASP A 23 -4.86 -12.71 13.53
C ASP A 23 -5.16 -12.89 12.02
N ILE A 24 -5.00 -11.83 11.23
CA ILE A 24 -5.35 -11.80 9.81
C ILE A 24 -4.14 -11.61 8.89
N THR A 25 -2.92 -11.58 9.45
CA THR A 25 -1.67 -11.45 8.69
C THR A 25 -0.59 -12.38 9.25
N ILE A 26 0.33 -12.81 8.38
CA ILE A 26 1.47 -13.66 8.73
C ILE A 26 2.74 -12.94 8.31
N ASN A 27 3.58 -12.58 9.28
CA ASN A 27 4.91 -12.01 9.00
C ASN A 27 5.84 -13.05 8.39
N PHE A 28 6.65 -12.63 7.42
CA PHE A 28 7.70 -13.46 6.87
C PHE A 28 8.99 -12.66 6.60
N ASN A 29 10.10 -13.39 6.44
CA ASN A 29 11.39 -12.81 6.16
C ASN A 29 12.15 -13.70 5.14
N LEU A 30 11.65 -13.74 3.90
CA LEU A 30 12.26 -14.50 2.81
C LEU A 30 13.41 -13.70 2.21
N ARG A 31 14.65 -14.07 2.55
CA ARG A 31 15.86 -13.39 2.04
C ARG A 31 16.37 -14.05 0.77
N ASN A 32 17.00 -13.26 -0.10
CA ASN A 32 17.60 -13.70 -1.36
C ASN A 32 18.97 -14.40 -1.14
N LYS A 33 18.96 -15.48 -0.35
CA LYS A 33 20.20 -16.22 0.01
C LYS A 33 20.94 -16.78 -1.21
N GLU A 34 20.19 -17.14 -2.25
CA GLU A 34 20.71 -17.76 -3.49
C GLU A 34 21.20 -16.72 -4.50
N LYS A 35 21.13 -15.42 -4.17
CA LYS A 35 21.54 -14.32 -5.05
C LYS A 35 20.82 -14.32 -6.42
N ILE A 36 19.55 -14.68 -6.44
CA ILE A 36 18.75 -14.62 -7.65
C ILE A 36 18.67 -13.18 -8.14
N GLU A 37 18.92 -12.95 -9.42
CA GLU A 37 18.73 -11.64 -10.03
C GLU A 37 17.24 -11.33 -10.17
N LEU A 38 16.79 -10.38 -9.37
CA LEU A 38 15.41 -9.91 -9.35
C LEU A 38 15.41 -8.37 -9.40
N PRO A 39 14.40 -7.76 -10.01
CA PRO A 39 14.29 -6.32 -10.05
C PRO A 39 14.10 -5.75 -8.64
N MET A 40 14.79 -4.64 -8.36
CA MET A 40 14.73 -3.95 -7.07
C MET A 40 13.57 -2.97 -7.04
N TYR A 41 12.76 -3.04 -5.98
CA TYR A 41 11.59 -2.18 -5.77
C TYR A 41 11.66 -1.42 -4.44
N SER A 42 10.95 -0.31 -4.39
CA SER A 42 10.67 0.45 -3.17
C SER A 42 9.16 0.57 -2.96
N VAL A 43 8.73 0.75 -1.70
CA VAL A 43 7.33 1.01 -1.36
C VAL A 43 7.16 2.50 -1.08
N THR A 44 6.42 3.18 -1.95
CA THR A 44 6.11 4.61 -1.83
C THR A 44 4.76 4.84 -1.17
N ASN A 45 4.51 6.08 -0.71
CA ASN A 45 3.28 6.43 0.01
C ASN A 45 2.04 6.40 -0.89
N ASN A 46 2.19 6.80 -2.15
CA ASN A 46 1.07 7.04 -3.09
C ASN A 46 1.04 6.07 -4.29
N ARG A 47 2.19 5.55 -4.73
CA ARG A 47 2.28 4.67 -5.91
C ARG A 47 2.47 3.19 -5.54
N GLY A 48 2.60 2.86 -4.25
CA GLY A 48 2.86 1.50 -3.80
C GLY A 48 4.25 1.01 -4.19
N PHE A 49 4.36 -0.23 -4.67
CA PHE A 49 5.60 -0.79 -5.18
C PHE A 49 5.98 -0.14 -6.52
N ILE A 50 7.16 0.45 -6.58
CA ILE A 50 7.73 1.00 -7.81
C ILE A 50 9.16 0.48 -8.02
N PRO A 51 9.59 0.23 -9.26
CA PRO A 51 10.99 -0.09 -9.54
C PRO A 51 11.91 1.03 -9.05
N GLN A 52 13.04 0.68 -8.48
CA GLN A 52 14.00 1.70 -8.01
C GLN A 52 14.61 2.49 -9.17
N SER A 53 14.71 1.91 -10.36
CA SER A 53 15.12 2.60 -11.58
C SER A 53 14.22 3.78 -11.97
N GLU A 54 12.93 3.76 -11.56
CA GLU A 54 12.01 4.89 -11.77
C GLU A 54 12.15 5.99 -10.70
N GLN A 55 12.76 5.68 -9.57
CA GLN A 55 12.88 6.61 -8.44
C GLN A 55 14.22 7.33 -8.39
N PHE A 56 15.26 6.72 -8.95
CA PHE A 56 16.64 7.20 -8.89
C PHE A 56 17.28 7.01 -10.26
N GLU A 57 17.29 8.07 -11.09
CA GLU A 57 17.78 8.03 -12.46
C GLU A 57 19.30 7.74 -12.60
N ASP A 58 20.11 7.83 -11.52
CA ASP A 58 21.57 7.75 -11.59
C ASP A 58 22.27 6.97 -10.46
N ARG A 59 21.56 6.13 -9.70
CA ARG A 59 22.22 5.37 -8.63
C ARG A 59 21.86 3.90 -8.68
N ASP A 60 22.88 3.08 -8.92
CA ASP A 60 22.83 1.64 -8.60
C ASP A 60 22.72 1.50 -7.07
N MET A 61 21.49 1.50 -6.57
CA MET A 61 21.18 1.41 -5.13
C MET A 61 21.16 -0.03 -4.64
N VAL A 62 21.50 -0.98 -5.49
CA VAL A 62 21.72 -2.37 -5.07
C VAL A 62 23.04 -2.42 -4.34
N GLY A 63 23.00 -2.49 -3.01
CA GLY A 63 24.22 -2.66 -2.21
C GLY A 63 24.92 -3.96 -2.59
N GLU A 64 26.23 -4.05 -2.31
CA GLU A 64 27.08 -5.19 -2.65
C GLU A 64 26.55 -6.54 -2.13
N ASP A 65 25.75 -6.54 -1.05
CA ASP A 65 25.19 -7.75 -0.46
C ASP A 65 23.67 -7.93 -0.77
N ILE A 66 23.37 -8.39 -1.97
CA ILE A 66 22.00 -8.73 -2.38
C ILE A 66 21.36 -9.88 -1.55
N LYS A 67 22.15 -10.63 -0.76
CA LYS A 67 21.64 -11.68 0.14
C LYS A 67 20.79 -11.12 1.28
N ALA A 68 21.01 -9.87 1.65
CA ALA A 68 20.27 -9.22 2.72
C ALA A 68 18.85 -8.80 2.28
N TYR A 69 18.62 -8.62 0.97
CA TYR A 69 17.34 -8.19 0.44
C TYR A 69 16.26 -9.26 0.59
N LYS A 70 15.01 -8.82 0.65
CA LYS A 70 13.86 -9.71 0.79
C LYS A 70 13.16 -9.92 -0.55
N ILE A 71 12.74 -11.15 -0.81
CA ILE A 71 11.97 -11.52 -1.99
C ILE A 71 10.49 -11.36 -1.69
N ILE A 72 9.79 -10.73 -2.62
CA ILE A 72 8.35 -10.45 -2.59
C ILE A 72 7.69 -11.12 -3.79
N HIS A 73 6.62 -11.83 -3.54
CA HIS A 73 5.79 -12.47 -4.56
C HIS A 73 4.47 -11.73 -4.73
N ASN A 74 3.74 -12.07 -5.79
CA ASN A 74 2.39 -11.56 -6.00
C ASN A 74 1.52 -11.76 -4.75
N LYS A 75 0.73 -10.74 -4.38
CA LYS A 75 -0.13 -10.67 -3.20
C LYS A 75 0.58 -10.52 -1.85
N ASP A 76 1.90 -10.54 -1.81
CA ASP A 76 2.65 -10.19 -0.60
C ASP A 76 2.51 -8.69 -0.29
N PHE A 77 2.58 -8.36 0.98
CA PHE A 77 2.57 -6.99 1.48
C PHE A 77 3.94 -6.61 2.02
N ALA A 78 4.28 -5.33 1.86
CA ALA A 78 5.43 -4.76 2.55
C ALA A 78 5.15 -3.32 3.00
N TYR A 79 5.79 -2.94 4.09
CA TYR A 79 5.79 -1.55 4.53
C TYR A 79 7.16 -1.12 5.08
N ASN A 80 7.43 0.18 4.98
CA ASN A 80 8.58 0.78 5.64
C ASN A 80 8.22 1.11 7.10
N PRO A 81 8.84 0.49 8.11
CA PRO A 81 8.47 0.71 9.51
C PRO A 81 8.61 2.17 9.96
N ALA A 82 9.54 2.93 9.36
CA ALA A 82 9.74 4.35 9.66
C ALA A 82 8.79 5.29 8.90
N ARG A 83 7.96 4.79 7.98
CA ARG A 83 7.12 5.61 7.09
C ARG A 83 5.71 5.04 6.88
N ILE A 84 5.31 3.99 7.59
CA ILE A 84 3.98 3.40 7.47
C ILE A 84 2.88 4.40 7.84
N ASN A 85 3.13 5.25 8.82
CA ASN A 85 2.22 6.30 9.29
C ASN A 85 1.96 7.41 8.25
N VAL A 86 2.82 7.55 7.25
CA VAL A 86 2.63 8.47 6.12
C VAL A 86 2.28 7.72 4.83
N GLY A 87 1.89 6.44 4.92
CA GLY A 87 1.32 5.67 3.83
C GLY A 87 2.27 4.72 3.09
N SER A 88 3.53 4.55 3.55
CA SER A 88 4.47 3.61 2.91
C SER A 88 4.15 2.16 3.25
N ILE A 89 2.99 1.69 2.75
CA ILE A 89 2.51 0.31 2.82
C ILE A 89 1.81 -0.04 1.50
N ALA A 90 2.07 -1.24 0.97
CA ALA A 90 1.46 -1.70 -0.27
C ALA A 90 1.38 -3.22 -0.37
N LYS A 91 0.45 -3.68 -1.20
CA LYS A 91 0.35 -5.03 -1.74
C LYS A 91 1.10 -5.09 -3.07
N TYR A 92 1.91 -6.12 -3.28
CA TYR A 92 2.60 -6.35 -4.55
C TYR A 92 1.67 -7.03 -5.55
N ASN A 93 1.54 -6.43 -6.73
CA ASN A 93 0.68 -6.93 -7.81
C ASN A 93 1.47 -7.38 -9.05
N GLY A 94 2.80 -7.46 -8.97
CA GLY A 94 3.63 -7.90 -10.10
C GLY A 94 3.45 -9.39 -10.39
N SER A 95 3.55 -9.77 -11.66
CA SER A 95 3.47 -11.18 -12.10
C SER A 95 4.73 -11.98 -11.80
N LYS A 96 5.87 -11.31 -11.68
CA LYS A 96 7.18 -11.90 -11.34
C LYS A 96 7.62 -11.44 -9.96
N PRO A 97 8.39 -12.23 -9.21
CA PRO A 97 8.92 -11.79 -7.92
C PRO A 97 9.86 -10.59 -8.09
N CYS A 98 10.00 -9.81 -7.02
CA CYS A 98 10.93 -8.69 -6.95
C CYS A 98 11.70 -8.72 -5.62
N MET A 99 12.73 -7.88 -5.51
CA MET A 99 13.46 -7.65 -4.26
C MET A 99 13.09 -6.30 -3.65
N ILE A 100 13.14 -6.24 -2.33
CA ILE A 100 13.07 -5.00 -1.56
C ILE A 100 14.14 -4.99 -0.48
N SER A 101 14.45 -3.79 0.03
CA SER A 101 15.42 -3.63 1.12
C SER A 101 15.07 -4.49 2.34
N SER A 102 16.09 -4.98 3.04
CA SER A 102 15.97 -5.72 4.31
C SER A 102 15.23 -4.96 5.41
N LEU A 103 15.16 -3.64 5.32
CA LEU A 103 14.51 -2.77 6.31
C LEU A 103 12.97 -2.85 6.28
N TYR A 104 12.38 -3.28 5.17
CA TYR A 104 10.92 -3.41 5.09
C TYR A 104 10.41 -4.57 5.93
N VAL A 105 9.26 -4.38 6.53
CA VAL A 105 8.46 -5.47 7.14
C VAL A 105 7.59 -6.09 6.05
N CYS A 106 7.61 -7.43 5.95
CA CYS A 106 6.88 -8.19 4.94
C CYS A 106 5.88 -9.13 5.60
N PHE A 107 4.68 -9.24 5.04
CA PHE A 107 3.64 -10.12 5.54
C PHE A 107 2.69 -10.57 4.42
N LYS A 108 1.88 -11.58 4.72
CA LYS A 108 0.81 -12.12 3.87
C LYS A 108 -0.53 -12.01 4.60
N ALA A 109 -1.62 -11.99 3.85
CA ALA A 109 -2.93 -12.25 4.41
C ALA A 109 -3.05 -13.72 4.85
N THR A 110 -3.81 -13.98 5.93
CA THR A 110 -4.19 -15.36 6.32
C THR A 110 -5.32 -15.87 5.42
N ASP A 111 -5.56 -17.19 5.44
CA ASP A 111 -6.69 -17.79 4.75
C ASP A 111 -8.02 -17.16 5.19
N GLY A 112 -8.91 -16.93 4.22
CA GLY A 112 -10.20 -16.29 4.46
C GLY A 112 -10.16 -14.75 4.53
N ILE A 113 -9.01 -14.14 4.28
CA ILE A 113 -8.84 -12.69 4.15
C ILE A 113 -8.53 -12.33 2.70
N ASP A 114 -9.36 -11.47 2.13
CA ASP A 114 -9.17 -10.92 0.78
C ASP A 114 -8.08 -9.84 0.81
N GLU A 115 -7.09 -9.96 -0.06
CA GLU A 115 -5.91 -9.10 -0.05
C GLU A 115 -6.22 -7.66 -0.46
N ASP A 116 -7.18 -7.45 -1.35
CA ASP A 116 -7.60 -6.11 -1.76
C ASP A 116 -8.39 -5.42 -0.66
N TRP A 117 -9.31 -6.15 -0.01
CA TRP A 117 -9.99 -5.66 1.18
C TRP A 117 -9.00 -5.32 2.30
N LEU A 118 -8.03 -6.20 2.56
CA LEU A 118 -7.00 -5.95 3.57
C LEU A 118 -6.21 -4.66 3.24
N MET A 119 -5.86 -4.43 1.98
CA MET A 119 -5.16 -3.21 1.57
C MET A 119 -5.97 -1.95 1.85
N HIS A 120 -7.28 -1.96 1.57
CA HIS A 120 -8.17 -0.84 1.91
C HIS A 120 -8.31 -0.65 3.42
N LEU A 121 -8.43 -1.74 4.20
CA LEU A 121 -8.44 -1.67 5.65
C LEU A 121 -7.16 -1.00 6.19
N LEU A 122 -5.98 -1.44 5.73
CA LEU A 122 -4.68 -0.95 6.18
C LEU A 122 -4.45 0.53 5.82
N ARG A 123 -5.08 1.04 4.76
CA ARG A 123 -5.05 2.44 4.37
C ARG A 123 -6.15 3.29 5.01
N SER A 124 -7.07 2.69 5.76
CA SER A 124 -8.17 3.42 6.38
C SER A 124 -7.65 4.43 7.42
N PRO A 125 -8.29 5.61 7.57
CA PRO A 125 -7.87 6.63 8.54
C PRO A 125 -7.78 6.10 9.98
N LYS A 126 -8.68 5.17 10.35
CA LYS A 126 -8.68 4.53 11.65
C LYS A 126 -7.41 3.71 11.89
N ILE A 127 -7.00 2.89 10.95
CA ILE A 127 -5.79 2.08 11.09
C ILE A 127 -4.54 2.96 11.02
N GLN A 128 -4.52 3.99 10.18
CA GLN A 128 -3.41 4.95 10.14
C GLN A 128 -3.23 5.70 11.46
N TYR A 129 -4.32 6.06 12.14
CA TYR A 129 -4.24 6.60 13.48
C TYR A 129 -3.54 5.62 14.45
N TYR A 130 -3.89 4.33 14.37
CA TYR A 130 -3.24 3.30 15.20
C TYR A 130 -1.76 3.09 14.88
N TYR A 131 -1.30 3.32 13.66
CA TYR A 131 0.13 3.29 13.35
C TYR A 131 0.92 4.31 14.17
N ASN A 132 0.36 5.52 14.34
CA ASN A 132 1.02 6.56 15.11
C ASN A 132 1.10 6.23 16.61
N ILE A 133 0.03 5.71 17.19
CA ILE A 133 -0.02 5.46 18.64
C ILE A 133 0.63 4.14 19.08
N ASN A 134 0.87 3.20 18.17
CA ASN A 134 1.54 1.93 18.47
C ASN A 134 3.01 1.91 18.00
N GLY A 135 3.48 2.97 17.36
CA GLY A 135 4.86 3.08 16.95
C GLY A 135 5.79 3.47 18.10
N GLU A 136 7.05 3.16 17.97
CA GLU A 136 8.13 3.43 18.94
C GLU A 136 9.04 4.54 18.42
N GLY A 137 9.55 5.38 19.32
CA GLY A 137 10.49 6.45 19.02
C GLY A 137 9.92 7.85 19.25
N GLY A 138 10.81 8.86 19.34
CA GLY A 138 10.43 10.25 19.62
C GLY A 138 10.31 11.08 18.36
N VAL A 139 11.43 11.34 17.64
CA VAL A 139 11.47 12.19 16.43
C VAL A 139 11.00 11.44 15.19
N ARG A 140 11.29 10.14 15.10
CA ARG A 140 10.79 9.24 14.05
C ARG A 140 10.07 8.08 14.73
N ILE A 141 8.88 7.79 14.26
CA ILE A 141 8.06 6.69 14.75
C ILE A 141 8.37 5.46 13.89
N TYR A 142 8.77 4.36 14.53
CA TYR A 142 8.98 3.07 13.91
C TYR A 142 7.90 2.10 14.36
N LEU A 143 7.19 1.50 13.43
CA LEU A 143 6.21 0.46 13.72
C LEU A 143 6.72 -0.88 13.21
N PHE A 144 7.29 -1.68 14.09
CA PHE A 144 7.68 -3.05 13.78
C PHE A 144 6.48 -4.00 13.87
N TYR A 145 6.62 -5.19 13.24
CA TYR A 145 5.51 -6.12 13.12
C TYR A 145 4.85 -6.52 14.46
N PRO A 146 5.55 -6.74 15.59
CA PRO A 146 4.89 -7.08 16.84
C PRO A 146 3.87 -6.05 17.32
N ASN A 147 4.16 -4.76 17.15
CA ASN A 147 3.24 -3.68 17.50
C ASN A 147 2.14 -3.49 16.44
N PHE A 148 2.47 -3.63 15.16
CA PHE A 148 1.48 -3.69 14.08
C PHE A 148 0.46 -4.81 14.32
N ALA A 149 0.92 -6.01 14.66
CA ALA A 149 0.08 -7.18 14.89
C ALA A 149 -0.92 -7.01 16.05
N ARG A 150 -0.62 -6.17 17.06
CA ARG A 150 -1.51 -5.89 18.20
C ARG A 150 -2.67 -4.94 17.89
N ILE A 151 -2.65 -4.26 16.75
CA ILE A 151 -3.70 -3.31 16.37
C ILE A 151 -5.04 -4.04 16.24
N ARG A 152 -6.03 -3.60 17.00
CA ARG A 152 -7.37 -4.19 17.02
C ARG A 152 -8.21 -3.70 15.85
N THR A 153 -8.90 -4.63 15.22
CA THR A 153 -9.80 -4.38 14.11
C THR A 153 -10.96 -5.38 14.10
N SER A 154 -11.70 -5.44 13.02
CA SER A 154 -12.73 -6.45 12.76
C SER A 154 -12.83 -6.70 11.26
N PHE A 155 -13.28 -7.88 10.87
CA PHE A 155 -13.45 -8.25 9.48
C PHE A 155 -14.78 -8.97 9.23
N PRO A 156 -15.42 -8.76 8.06
CA PRO A 156 -16.63 -9.44 7.64
C PRO A 156 -16.35 -10.81 7.02
N THR A 157 -17.39 -11.46 6.52
CA THR A 157 -17.26 -12.67 5.70
C THR A 157 -16.46 -12.38 4.43
N ILE A 158 -15.80 -13.40 3.87
CA ILE A 158 -14.99 -13.25 2.64
C ILE A 158 -15.81 -12.71 1.45
N ALA A 159 -17.10 -13.06 1.35
CA ALA A 159 -18.00 -12.55 0.33
C ALA A 159 -18.21 -11.04 0.47
N GLU A 160 -18.41 -10.55 1.70
CA GLU A 160 -18.56 -9.13 1.99
C GLU A 160 -17.24 -8.38 1.79
N GLN A 161 -16.09 -8.96 2.20
CA GLN A 161 -14.76 -8.40 1.95
C GLN A 161 -14.55 -8.11 0.45
N ARG A 162 -14.78 -9.11 -0.40
CA ARG A 162 -14.64 -8.99 -1.86
C ARG A 162 -15.55 -7.94 -2.46
N LYS A 163 -16.78 -7.85 -1.98
CA LYS A 163 -17.74 -6.85 -2.47
C LYS A 163 -17.32 -5.43 -2.07
N ILE A 164 -16.85 -5.24 -0.84
CA ILE A 164 -16.28 -3.96 -0.37
C ILE A 164 -15.04 -3.60 -1.19
N ALA A 165 -14.09 -4.53 -1.34
CA ALA A 165 -12.87 -4.30 -2.09
C ALA A 165 -13.15 -3.90 -3.54
N ASN A 166 -14.05 -4.60 -4.21
CA ASN A 166 -14.44 -4.29 -5.58
C ASN A 166 -15.04 -2.88 -5.71
N LEU A 167 -15.96 -2.51 -4.82
CA LEU A 167 -16.52 -1.16 -4.82
C LEU A 167 -15.45 -0.09 -4.63
N LEU A 168 -14.59 -0.24 -3.62
CA LEU A 168 -13.55 0.74 -3.32
C LEU A 168 -12.52 0.82 -4.45
N SER A 169 -12.10 -0.31 -5.03
CA SER A 169 -11.19 -0.33 -6.18
C SER A 169 -11.77 0.34 -7.43
N LEU A 170 -13.07 0.17 -7.69
CA LEU A 170 -13.75 0.88 -8.78
C LEU A 170 -13.80 2.40 -8.54
N LEU A 171 -14.03 2.83 -7.30
CA LEU A 171 -13.99 4.25 -6.93
C LEU A 171 -12.58 4.82 -7.10
N ASP A 172 -11.54 4.12 -6.64
CA ASP A 172 -10.14 4.54 -6.78
C ASP A 172 -9.74 4.64 -8.27
N ALA A 173 -10.14 3.68 -9.09
CA ALA A 173 -9.91 3.71 -10.53
C ALA A 173 -10.60 4.91 -11.19
N ARG A 174 -11.84 5.22 -10.79
CA ARG A 174 -12.57 6.38 -11.29
C ARG A 174 -11.91 7.70 -10.88
N ILE A 175 -11.51 7.83 -9.62
CA ILE A 175 -10.80 9.01 -9.10
C ILE A 175 -9.48 9.20 -9.87
N THR A 176 -8.72 8.14 -10.06
CA THR A 176 -7.45 8.18 -10.83
C THR A 176 -7.68 8.63 -12.27
N THR A 177 -8.73 8.14 -12.92
CA THR A 177 -9.10 8.54 -14.29
C THR A 177 -9.49 10.01 -14.35
N GLN A 178 -10.31 10.48 -13.41
CA GLN A 178 -10.73 11.89 -13.35
C GLN A 178 -9.53 12.82 -13.11
N ASN A 179 -8.60 12.45 -12.24
CA ASN A 179 -7.39 13.23 -12.00
C ASN A 179 -6.53 13.38 -13.26
N LYS A 180 -6.35 12.29 -14.04
CA LYS A 180 -5.65 12.35 -15.33
C LYS A 180 -6.33 13.28 -16.34
N ILE A 181 -7.68 13.29 -16.36
CA ILE A 181 -8.44 14.21 -17.23
C ILE A 181 -8.21 15.65 -16.79
N ILE A 182 -8.27 15.93 -15.49
CA ILE A 182 -8.03 17.27 -14.91
C ILE A 182 -6.61 17.76 -15.27
N GLU A 183 -5.59 16.93 -15.06
CA GLU A 183 -4.20 17.24 -15.40
C GLU A 183 -4.04 17.58 -16.89
N LYS A 184 -4.67 16.77 -17.75
CA LYS A 184 -4.64 17.00 -19.20
C LYS A 184 -5.33 18.32 -19.59
N LEU A 185 -6.48 18.62 -19.00
CA LEU A 185 -7.19 19.88 -19.26
C LEU A 185 -6.37 21.08 -18.77
N GLN A 186 -5.76 21.00 -17.59
CA GLN A 186 -4.87 22.05 -17.07
C GLN A 186 -3.68 22.29 -18.00
N SER A 187 -3.06 21.22 -18.54
CA SER A 187 -1.97 21.32 -19.50
C SER A 187 -2.43 22.00 -20.81
N LEU A 188 -3.61 21.64 -21.32
CA LEU A 188 -4.19 22.26 -22.52
C LEU A 188 -4.49 23.76 -22.30
N ILE A 189 -5.08 24.11 -21.17
CA ILE A 189 -5.35 25.52 -20.81
C ILE A 189 -4.05 26.33 -20.78
N LYS A 190 -3.00 25.77 -20.14
CA LYS A 190 -1.68 26.40 -20.08
C LYS A 190 -1.12 26.64 -21.50
N GLY A 191 -1.14 25.61 -22.37
CA GLY A 191 -0.69 25.73 -23.75
C GLY A 191 -1.44 26.80 -24.53
N LEU A 192 -2.79 26.83 -24.41
CA LEU A 192 -3.59 27.87 -25.08
C LEU A 192 -3.28 29.29 -24.59
N ILE A 193 -3.04 29.46 -23.29
CA ILE A 193 -2.65 30.76 -22.72
C ILE A 193 -1.29 31.19 -23.27
N ASP A 194 -0.30 30.27 -23.30
CA ASP A 194 1.03 30.54 -23.83
C ASP A 194 0.98 30.92 -25.31
N ASP A 195 0.16 30.22 -26.13
CA ASP A 195 -0.06 30.54 -27.54
C ASP A 195 -0.70 31.93 -27.75
N ILE A 196 -1.72 32.27 -26.95
CA ILE A 196 -2.39 33.56 -27.02
C ILE A 196 -1.44 34.71 -26.64
N ILE A 197 -0.58 34.50 -25.65
CA ILE A 197 0.38 35.52 -25.21
C ILE A 197 1.47 35.73 -26.27
N THR A 198 2.00 34.63 -26.86
CA THR A 198 3.02 34.72 -27.90
C THR A 198 2.51 35.36 -29.18
N LEU A 199 1.26 35.13 -29.56
CA LEU A 199 0.64 35.76 -30.74
C LEU A 199 0.40 37.27 -30.55
N LYS A 200 0.39 37.81 -29.31
CA LYS A 200 0.24 39.23 -29.04
C LYS A 200 1.55 40.01 -28.99
N CYS A 201 2.69 39.34 -29.00
CA CYS A 201 4.04 39.93 -28.93
C CYS A 201 4.78 39.93 -30.26
N GLY A 202 4.16 39.52 -31.36
CA GLY A 202 4.64 39.63 -32.73
C GLY A 202 3.77 40.60 -33.54
#